data_2f54157637ae6d524bac32c2503e4026
#
_entry.id   2f54157637ae6d524bac32c2503e4026
#
_cell.length_a   1.000
_cell.length_b   1.000
_cell.length_c   1.000
_cell.angle_alpha   90.00
_cell.angle_beta   90.00
_cell.angle_gamma   90.00
#
_symmetry.space_group_name_H-M   'P 1'
#
loop_
_entity.id
_entity.type
_entity.pdbx_description
1 polymer ?
#
loop_
_entity_poly.entity_id
_entity_poly.type
_entity_poly.pdbx_seq_one_letter_code
_entity_poly.pdbx_strand_id
1 'polypeptide(L)'
;MGDKFIATEHLFLGVLESNTYSSEELRKVGLNPSAFEMELKKVRGNQKADEASSEERYQVLEKYSKDLTELARKGKLDPVIGRDEEIRRVIQVLSRRTKNNPVLIGEPGVGKTALAEGLAQRIVAGDIPETLKDKKVLSLDLGAMIAGAKYRGEFEERLKAFIKEVQGSNSEIILFIDELHTLIGAGKTDGAMDAGNLLKPALARGELRCIGATTLDEYKKYVEKDPALERRFQQVYVGEPSVEDTVSILRGLKEKYEIHHGVHIQDTALV
;
A
#
# COMPACT_ATOMS: atom_id res chain seq x y z
N MET A 1 15.21 22.62 12.23
CA MET A 1 14.39 21.84 11.28
C MET A 1 14.42 22.42 9.87
N GLY A 2 14.56 23.71 9.64
CA GLY A 2 14.65 24.37 8.32
C GLY A 2 13.33 24.46 7.56
N ASP A 3 12.22 24.44 8.29
CA ASP A 3 10.87 24.56 7.77
C ASP A 3 10.50 26.03 7.52
N LYS A 4 9.62 26.29 6.56
CA LYS A 4 9.16 27.66 6.22
C LYS A 4 7.94 28.09 7.01
N PHE A 5 7.18 27.14 7.54
CA PHE A 5 5.97 27.38 8.33
C PHE A 5 6.10 26.77 9.71
N ILE A 6 5.38 27.37 10.68
CA ILE A 6 5.25 26.85 12.03
C ILE A 6 4.09 25.85 12.03
N ALA A 7 4.39 24.60 12.36
CA ALA A 7 3.42 23.51 12.55
C ALA A 7 3.30 23.19 14.06
N THR A 8 2.36 22.34 14.43
CA THR A 8 2.07 21.99 15.84
C THR A 8 3.29 21.44 16.57
N GLU A 9 4.13 20.66 15.87
CA GLU A 9 5.37 20.12 16.42
C GLU A 9 6.41 21.20 16.80
N HIS A 10 6.45 22.31 16.07
CA HIS A 10 7.32 23.44 16.42
C HIS A 10 6.85 24.11 17.70
N LEU A 11 5.53 24.25 17.88
CA LEU A 11 4.95 24.77 19.11
C LEU A 11 5.24 23.85 20.29
N PHE A 12 5.10 22.54 20.11
CA PHE A 12 5.37 21.57 21.15
C PHE A 12 6.86 21.51 21.51
N LEU A 13 7.75 21.60 20.52
CA LEU A 13 9.19 21.70 20.76
C LEU A 13 9.52 22.97 21.55
N GLY A 14 8.92 24.12 21.21
CA GLY A 14 9.05 25.35 21.94
C GLY A 14 8.61 25.24 23.41
N VAL A 15 7.53 24.48 23.68
CA VAL A 15 7.12 24.17 25.06
C VAL A 15 8.17 23.31 25.77
N LEU A 16 8.72 22.27 25.11
CA LEU A 16 9.76 21.42 25.72
C LEU A 16 11.07 22.16 26.00
N GLU A 17 11.43 23.15 25.17
CA GLU A 17 12.61 23.99 25.34
C GLU A 17 12.41 25.12 26.36
N SER A 18 11.17 25.47 26.66
CA SER A 18 10.85 26.52 27.64
C SER A 18 11.20 26.09 29.07
N ASN A 19 11.34 27.06 29.97
CA ASN A 19 11.51 26.83 31.40
C ASN A 19 10.18 27.05 32.16
N THR A 20 9.15 26.32 31.73
CA THR A 20 7.82 26.36 32.34
C THR A 20 7.56 25.12 33.20
N TYR A 21 6.61 25.22 34.13
CA TYR A 21 6.17 24.08 34.93
C TYR A 21 5.79 22.89 34.05
N SER A 22 5.10 23.15 32.93
CA SER A 22 4.68 22.09 31.97
C SER A 22 5.90 21.39 31.35
N SER A 23 6.96 22.12 30.99
CA SER A 23 8.17 21.52 30.43
C SER A 23 8.94 20.66 31.44
N GLU A 24 8.92 21.04 32.72
CA GLU A 24 9.54 20.26 33.79
C GLU A 24 8.81 18.95 34.04
N GLU A 25 7.48 18.96 34.06
CA GLU A 25 6.66 17.74 34.20
C GLU A 25 6.84 16.78 33.00
N LEU A 26 6.89 17.32 31.77
CA LEU A 26 7.15 16.52 30.58
C LEU A 26 8.54 15.87 30.60
N ARG A 27 9.57 16.57 31.10
CA ARG A 27 10.92 16.02 31.25
C ARG A 27 10.97 14.89 32.29
N LYS A 28 10.19 14.97 33.38
CA LYS A 28 10.11 13.92 34.40
C LYS A 28 9.58 12.58 33.84
N VAL A 29 8.72 12.64 32.88
CA VAL A 29 8.20 11.43 32.17
C VAL A 29 9.07 11.02 30.98
N GLY A 30 10.27 11.60 30.84
CA GLY A 30 11.25 11.19 29.80
C GLY A 30 11.11 11.93 28.45
N LEU A 31 10.17 12.86 28.33
CA LEU A 31 9.99 13.69 27.14
C LEU A 31 10.99 14.86 27.18
N ASN A 32 12.02 14.79 26.36
CA ASN A 32 12.98 15.88 26.18
C ASN A 32 13.05 16.29 24.69
N PRO A 33 13.58 17.50 24.37
CA PRO A 33 13.64 17.99 23.00
C PRO A 33 14.30 17.02 22.01
N SER A 34 15.42 16.40 22.40
CA SER A 34 16.17 15.49 21.52
C SER A 34 15.42 14.19 21.25
N ALA A 35 14.76 13.60 22.24
CA ALA A 35 13.93 12.41 22.07
C ALA A 35 12.73 12.71 21.17
N PHE A 36 12.08 13.86 21.39
CA PHE A 36 10.97 14.29 20.55
C PHE A 36 11.39 14.52 19.10
N GLU A 37 12.52 15.21 18.84
CA GLU A 37 13.03 15.41 17.48
C GLU A 37 13.36 14.09 16.78
N MET A 38 13.87 13.11 17.52
CA MET A 38 14.21 11.79 16.96
C MET A 38 12.94 11.05 16.50
N GLU A 39 11.91 11.02 17.34
CA GLU A 39 10.62 10.41 16.99
C GLU A 39 9.91 11.20 15.89
N LEU A 40 9.96 12.53 15.94
CA LEU A 40 9.39 13.37 14.90
C LEU A 40 10.03 13.10 13.51
N LYS A 41 11.35 12.90 13.45
CA LYS A 41 12.04 12.53 12.21
C LYS A 41 11.56 11.18 11.66
N LYS A 42 11.22 10.22 12.51
CA LYS A 42 10.64 8.94 12.06
C LYS A 42 9.24 9.13 11.46
N VAL A 43 8.42 9.97 12.09
CA VAL A 43 7.04 10.26 11.66
C VAL A 43 7.02 11.13 10.39
N ARG A 44 7.85 12.18 10.33
CA ARG A 44 7.92 13.10 9.18
C ARG A 44 8.60 12.52 7.96
N GLY A 45 9.48 11.51 8.12
CA GLY A 45 10.34 11.07 7.04
C GLY A 45 11.20 12.23 6.50
N ASN A 46 11.21 12.42 5.18
CA ASN A 46 11.97 13.49 4.51
C ASN A 46 11.13 14.75 4.22
N GLN A 47 9.94 14.87 4.81
CA GLN A 47 9.05 16.01 4.52
C GLN A 47 9.38 17.22 5.40
N LYS A 48 9.22 18.42 4.81
CA LYS A 48 9.36 19.70 5.50
C LYS A 48 8.02 20.42 5.58
N ALA A 49 7.81 21.20 6.62
CA ALA A 49 6.64 22.07 6.77
C ALA A 49 6.79 23.32 5.86
N ASP A 50 6.80 23.10 4.56
CA ASP A 50 6.97 24.17 3.56
C ASP A 50 5.65 24.76 3.06
N GLU A 51 4.51 24.17 3.46
CA GLU A 51 3.15 24.63 3.13
C GLU A 51 2.26 24.59 4.39
N ALA A 52 1.22 25.43 4.44
CA ALA A 52 0.29 25.52 5.57
C ALA A 52 -0.46 24.22 5.90
N SER A 53 -0.60 23.32 4.91
CA SER A 53 -1.23 21.99 5.06
C SER A 53 -0.25 20.86 5.37
N SER A 54 0.97 21.18 5.79
CA SER A 54 2.03 20.16 5.98
C SER A 54 1.71 19.12 7.05
N GLU A 55 0.95 19.47 8.09
CA GLU A 55 0.53 18.52 9.13
C GLU A 55 -0.34 17.40 8.60
N GLU A 56 -1.24 17.68 7.65
CA GLU A 56 -2.10 16.66 7.02
C GLU A 56 -1.32 15.70 6.13
N ARG A 57 -0.09 16.06 5.73
CA ARG A 57 0.77 15.24 4.89
C ARG A 57 1.62 14.26 5.68
N TYR A 58 1.84 14.54 6.97
CA TYR A 58 2.54 13.61 7.84
C TYR A 58 1.67 12.37 8.05
N GLN A 59 2.30 11.22 8.10
CA GLN A 59 1.60 9.94 8.25
C GLN A 59 0.66 9.55 7.07
N VAL A 60 0.86 10.19 5.92
CA VAL A 60 0.05 9.93 4.72
C VAL A 60 0.01 8.44 4.33
N LEU A 61 1.13 7.73 4.48
CA LEU A 61 1.18 6.30 4.18
C LEU A 61 0.30 5.50 5.14
N GLU A 62 0.38 5.78 6.45
CA GLU A 62 -0.43 5.09 7.47
C GLU A 62 -1.93 5.40 7.32
N LYS A 63 -2.26 6.63 6.93
CA LYS A 63 -3.64 7.08 6.79
C LYS A 63 -4.35 6.49 5.56
N TYR A 64 -3.62 6.30 4.46
CA TYR A 64 -4.20 5.92 3.17
C TYR A 64 -3.71 4.58 2.63
N SER A 65 -3.03 3.78 3.43
CA SER A 65 -2.67 2.42 3.05
C SER A 65 -2.63 1.46 4.24
N LYS A 66 -2.72 0.17 3.91
CA LYS A 66 -2.52 -0.93 4.86
C LYS A 66 -1.17 -1.56 4.58
N ASP A 67 -0.27 -1.62 5.57
CA ASP A 67 1.00 -2.32 5.45
C ASP A 67 0.77 -3.83 5.57
N LEU A 68 0.70 -4.52 4.42
CA LEU A 68 0.51 -5.97 4.36
C LEU A 68 1.72 -6.71 4.95
N THR A 69 2.92 -6.16 4.82
CA THR A 69 4.14 -6.76 5.38
C THR A 69 4.12 -6.72 6.91
N GLU A 70 3.66 -5.63 7.48
CA GLU A 70 3.49 -5.51 8.93
C GLU A 70 2.36 -6.42 9.45
N LEU A 71 1.25 -6.53 8.71
CA LEU A 71 0.18 -7.48 9.03
C LEU A 71 0.66 -8.92 8.97
N ALA A 72 1.50 -9.27 7.98
CA ALA A 72 2.13 -10.58 7.87
C ALA A 72 3.04 -10.87 9.08
N ARG A 73 3.89 -9.91 9.50
CA ARG A 73 4.73 -10.07 10.70
C ARG A 73 3.92 -10.31 11.97
N LYS A 74 2.76 -9.68 12.07
CA LYS A 74 1.83 -9.84 13.20
C LYS A 74 0.95 -11.08 13.10
N GLY A 75 1.09 -11.90 12.05
CA GLY A 75 0.26 -13.10 11.83
C GLY A 75 -1.23 -12.80 11.61
N LYS A 76 -1.55 -11.57 11.15
CA LYS A 76 -2.94 -11.11 10.95
C LYS A 76 -3.49 -11.39 9.56
N LEU A 77 -2.66 -11.86 8.63
CA LEU A 77 -3.09 -12.27 7.30
C LEU A 77 -3.53 -13.74 7.29
N ASP A 78 -4.47 -14.05 6.43
CA ASP A 78 -4.85 -15.43 6.16
C ASP A 78 -3.77 -16.16 5.36
N PRO A 79 -3.58 -17.48 5.55
CA PRO A 79 -2.64 -18.24 4.75
C PRO A 79 -3.10 -18.25 3.29
N VAL A 80 -2.17 -18.00 2.37
CA VAL A 80 -2.45 -18.06 0.93
C VAL A 80 -2.03 -19.43 0.42
N ILE A 81 -3.00 -20.19 -0.09
CA ILE A 81 -2.85 -21.59 -0.46
C ILE A 81 -3.14 -21.74 -1.96
N GLY A 82 -2.40 -22.58 -2.65
CA GLY A 82 -2.65 -22.93 -4.06
C GLY A 82 -2.33 -21.80 -5.05
N ARG A 83 -1.54 -20.79 -4.65
CA ARG A 83 -1.19 -19.62 -5.49
C ARG A 83 0.32 -19.45 -5.70
N ASP A 84 1.08 -20.51 -5.55
CA ASP A 84 2.54 -20.46 -5.63
C ASP A 84 3.06 -20.04 -6.99
N GLU A 85 2.43 -20.48 -8.06
CA GLU A 85 2.84 -20.14 -9.42
C GLU A 85 2.59 -18.67 -9.74
N GLU A 86 1.41 -18.15 -9.39
CA GLU A 86 1.07 -16.75 -9.61
C GLU A 86 1.95 -15.83 -8.79
N ILE A 87 2.19 -16.15 -7.50
CA ILE A 87 3.10 -15.36 -6.64
C ILE A 87 4.52 -15.41 -7.20
N ARG A 88 5.00 -16.57 -7.64
CA ARG A 88 6.31 -16.71 -8.28
C ARG A 88 6.41 -15.87 -9.54
N ARG A 89 5.33 -15.82 -10.33
CA ARG A 89 5.25 -14.97 -11.53
C ARG A 89 5.28 -13.48 -11.18
N VAL A 90 4.56 -13.05 -10.15
CA VAL A 90 4.60 -11.67 -9.61
C VAL A 90 6.02 -11.30 -9.20
N ILE A 91 6.70 -12.15 -8.42
CA ILE A 91 8.09 -11.97 -8.00
C ILE A 91 9.03 -11.83 -9.21
N GLN A 92 8.88 -12.71 -10.21
CA GLN A 92 9.65 -12.65 -11.44
C GLN A 92 9.48 -11.33 -12.18
N VAL A 93 8.25 -10.82 -12.28
CA VAL A 93 7.95 -9.55 -12.93
C VAL A 93 8.55 -8.39 -12.16
N LEU A 94 8.36 -8.33 -10.84
CA LEU A 94 8.92 -7.29 -9.97
C LEU A 94 10.46 -7.22 -10.02
N SER A 95 11.11 -8.33 -10.32
CA SER A 95 12.58 -8.41 -10.42
C SER A 95 13.14 -7.95 -11.78
N ARG A 96 12.29 -7.63 -12.75
CA ARG A 96 12.74 -7.17 -14.09
C ARG A 96 13.25 -5.73 -14.06
N ARG A 97 14.05 -5.37 -15.06
CA ARG A 97 14.49 -3.98 -15.28
C ARG A 97 13.42 -3.11 -15.95
N THR A 98 12.60 -3.71 -16.81
CA THR A 98 11.52 -3.06 -17.57
C THR A 98 10.25 -3.89 -17.48
N LYS A 99 9.06 -3.31 -17.68
CA LYS A 99 7.76 -3.97 -17.49
C LYS A 99 7.72 -4.70 -16.13
N ASN A 100 8.19 -4.00 -15.09
CA ASN A 100 8.41 -4.54 -13.76
C ASN A 100 7.24 -4.32 -12.79
N ASN A 101 6.10 -3.86 -13.30
CA ASN A 101 4.86 -3.74 -12.55
C ASN A 101 3.89 -4.84 -13.00
N PRO A 102 3.63 -5.87 -12.18
CA PRO A 102 2.62 -6.86 -12.53
C PRO A 102 1.22 -6.28 -12.44
N VAL A 103 0.35 -6.68 -13.37
CA VAL A 103 -1.10 -6.48 -13.26
C VAL A 103 -1.77 -7.84 -13.14
N LEU A 104 -2.44 -8.07 -12.04
CA LEU A 104 -3.23 -9.25 -11.76
C LEU A 104 -4.56 -9.13 -12.52
N ILE A 105 -4.77 -10.00 -13.48
CA ILE A 105 -5.96 -10.00 -14.33
C ILE A 105 -6.79 -11.23 -14.01
N GLY A 106 -8.04 -11.05 -13.62
CA GLY A 106 -8.97 -12.14 -13.33
C GLY A 106 -10.33 -11.61 -12.93
N GLU A 107 -11.31 -12.50 -12.93
CA GLU A 107 -12.67 -12.17 -12.52
C GLU A 107 -12.75 -11.69 -11.07
N PRO A 108 -13.80 -10.97 -10.69
CA PRO A 108 -14.02 -10.61 -9.28
C PRO A 108 -14.07 -11.87 -8.39
N GLY A 109 -13.45 -11.81 -7.21
CA GLY A 109 -13.51 -12.93 -6.25
C GLY A 109 -12.47 -14.04 -6.42
N VAL A 110 -11.69 -14.08 -7.54
CA VAL A 110 -10.68 -15.14 -7.75
C VAL A 110 -9.46 -15.08 -6.80
N GLY A 111 -9.36 -14.07 -5.94
CA GLY A 111 -8.29 -13.95 -4.94
C GLY A 111 -7.11 -13.10 -5.37
N LYS A 112 -7.30 -12.07 -6.22
CA LYS A 112 -6.22 -11.15 -6.63
C LYS A 112 -5.56 -10.45 -5.44
N THR A 113 -6.34 -10.02 -4.46
CA THR A 113 -5.83 -9.38 -3.23
C THR A 113 -5.00 -10.34 -2.40
N ALA A 114 -5.41 -11.62 -2.30
CA ALA A 114 -4.67 -12.66 -1.60
C ALA A 114 -3.25 -12.87 -2.16
N LEU A 115 -3.03 -12.64 -3.47
CA LEU A 115 -1.68 -12.72 -4.04
C LEU A 115 -0.73 -11.63 -3.52
N ALA A 116 -1.23 -10.42 -3.27
CA ALA A 116 -0.44 -9.36 -2.64
C ALA A 116 -0.13 -9.69 -1.17
N GLU A 117 -1.08 -10.29 -0.46
CA GLU A 117 -0.90 -10.78 0.91
C GLU A 117 0.10 -11.93 0.96
N GLY A 118 0.01 -12.90 0.02
CA GLY A 118 0.97 -13.99 -0.10
C GLY A 118 2.38 -13.52 -0.42
N LEU A 119 2.53 -12.50 -1.28
CA LEU A 119 3.82 -11.87 -1.51
C LEU A 119 4.38 -11.25 -0.22
N ALA A 120 3.56 -10.53 0.55
CA ALA A 120 3.97 -9.94 1.83
C ALA A 120 4.42 -11.02 2.84
N GLN A 121 3.70 -12.14 2.91
CA GLN A 121 4.09 -13.29 3.74
C GLN A 121 5.44 -13.87 3.32
N ARG A 122 5.71 -14.04 2.01
CA ARG A 122 7.00 -14.53 1.52
C ARG A 122 8.14 -13.54 1.77
N ILE A 123 7.89 -12.22 1.67
CA ILE A 123 8.87 -11.20 2.05
C ILE A 123 9.27 -11.36 3.52
N VAL A 124 8.30 -11.52 4.41
CA VAL A 124 8.55 -11.69 5.85
C VAL A 124 9.24 -13.00 6.17
N ALA A 125 8.89 -14.08 5.48
CA ALA A 125 9.53 -15.39 5.62
C ALA A 125 10.94 -15.46 5.01
N GLY A 126 11.35 -14.45 4.21
CA GLY A 126 12.61 -14.45 3.49
C GLY A 126 12.65 -15.37 2.25
N ASP A 127 11.51 -15.93 1.83
CA ASP A 127 11.36 -16.79 0.65
C ASP A 127 11.18 -15.95 -0.63
N ILE A 128 12.18 -15.09 -0.90
CA ILE A 128 12.20 -14.17 -2.03
C ILE A 128 13.62 -13.88 -2.51
N PRO A 129 13.81 -13.44 -3.78
CA PRO A 129 15.09 -12.95 -4.26
C PRO A 129 15.60 -11.75 -3.47
N GLU A 130 16.93 -11.58 -3.39
CA GLU A 130 17.60 -10.49 -2.67
C GLU A 130 17.10 -9.10 -3.09
N THR A 131 16.70 -8.93 -4.35
CA THR A 131 16.18 -7.66 -4.89
C THR A 131 14.85 -7.20 -4.27
N LEU A 132 14.13 -8.12 -3.65
CA LEU A 132 12.84 -7.86 -2.99
C LEU A 132 12.90 -8.00 -1.46
N LYS A 133 14.07 -8.36 -0.93
CA LYS A 133 14.31 -8.46 0.51
C LYS A 133 14.12 -7.10 1.15
N ASP A 134 13.55 -7.09 2.32
CA ASP A 134 13.25 -5.88 3.11
C ASP A 134 12.28 -4.87 2.45
N LYS A 135 11.63 -5.25 1.34
CA LYS A 135 10.57 -4.43 0.77
C LYS A 135 9.31 -4.47 1.63
N LYS A 136 8.57 -3.36 1.59
CA LYS A 136 7.22 -3.25 2.18
C LYS A 136 6.17 -3.34 1.10
N VAL A 137 5.10 -4.08 1.34
CA VAL A 137 3.93 -4.11 0.45
C VAL A 137 2.83 -3.29 1.12
N LEU A 138 2.49 -2.15 0.52
CA LEU A 138 1.43 -1.27 0.99
C LEU A 138 0.21 -1.41 0.08
N SER A 139 -0.94 -1.75 0.64
CA SER A 139 -2.22 -1.75 -0.10
C SER A 139 -2.86 -0.38 0.01
N LEU A 140 -3.03 0.29 -1.14
CA LEU A 140 -3.65 1.60 -1.23
C LEU A 140 -5.14 1.52 -0.88
N ASP A 141 -5.60 2.35 0.04
CA ASP A 141 -7.01 2.49 0.40
C ASP A 141 -7.62 3.72 -0.30
N LEU A 142 -8.17 3.50 -1.48
CA LEU A 142 -8.83 4.54 -2.26
C LEU A 142 -10.07 5.09 -1.55
N GLY A 143 -10.78 4.22 -0.81
CA GLY A 143 -11.95 4.63 -0.04
C GLY A 143 -11.58 5.65 1.03
N ALA A 144 -10.49 5.39 1.78
CA ALA A 144 -9.97 6.33 2.78
C ALA A 144 -9.49 7.65 2.15
N MET A 145 -8.91 7.62 0.94
CA MET A 145 -8.48 8.83 0.24
C MET A 145 -9.65 9.71 -0.21
N ILE A 146 -10.76 9.09 -0.63
CA ILE A 146 -11.95 9.79 -1.10
C ILE A 146 -12.79 10.26 0.09
N ALA A 147 -12.84 9.48 1.16
CA ALA A 147 -13.62 9.80 2.34
C ALA A 147 -13.23 11.16 2.93
N GLY A 148 -14.22 12.03 3.12
CA GLY A 148 -14.02 13.38 3.67
C GLY A 148 -13.37 14.38 2.73
N ALA A 149 -13.04 14.02 1.48
CA ALA A 149 -12.62 15.00 0.47
C ALA A 149 -13.84 15.78 -0.01
N LYS A 150 -13.89 17.08 0.31
CA LYS A 150 -15.00 17.97 -0.07
C LYS A 150 -14.98 18.37 -1.55
N TYR A 151 -13.77 18.38 -2.15
CA TYR A 151 -13.54 18.82 -3.52
C TYR A 151 -12.55 17.87 -4.20
N ARG A 152 -12.63 17.79 -5.53
CA ARG A 152 -11.72 17.03 -6.38
C ARG A 152 -10.23 17.33 -6.10
N GLY A 153 -9.87 18.61 -5.94
CA GLY A 153 -8.50 19.01 -5.67
C GLY A 153 -7.91 18.44 -4.39
N GLU A 154 -8.73 18.24 -3.36
CA GLU A 154 -8.27 17.65 -2.09
C GLU A 154 -7.86 16.18 -2.23
N PHE A 155 -8.59 15.39 -3.00
CA PHE A 155 -8.18 14.03 -3.35
C PHE A 155 -6.87 14.01 -4.16
N GLU A 156 -6.77 14.89 -5.17
CA GLU A 156 -5.56 14.98 -5.99
C GLU A 156 -4.33 15.39 -5.15
N GLU A 157 -4.48 16.29 -4.19
CA GLU A 157 -3.41 16.66 -3.26
C GLU A 157 -3.01 15.51 -2.33
N ARG A 158 -3.98 14.76 -1.78
CA ARG A 158 -3.73 13.57 -0.96
C ARG A 158 -2.97 12.50 -1.74
N LEU A 159 -3.42 12.20 -2.96
CA LEU A 159 -2.77 11.22 -3.83
C LEU A 159 -1.36 11.68 -4.24
N LYS A 160 -1.18 12.95 -4.56
CA LYS A 160 0.14 13.53 -4.88
C LYS A 160 1.10 13.45 -3.70
N ALA A 161 0.63 13.74 -2.50
CA ALA A 161 1.42 13.61 -1.27
C ALA A 161 1.80 12.15 -1.03
N PHE A 162 0.85 11.23 -1.19
CA PHE A 162 1.09 9.79 -1.05
C PHE A 162 2.13 9.27 -2.04
N ILE A 163 2.00 9.60 -3.33
CA ILE A 163 2.97 9.21 -4.37
C ILE A 163 4.37 9.76 -4.03
N LYS A 164 4.44 11.02 -3.61
CA LYS A 164 5.73 11.65 -3.23
C LYS A 164 6.39 10.91 -2.07
N GLU A 165 5.62 10.47 -1.08
CA GLU A 165 6.15 9.71 0.06
C GLU A 165 6.63 8.32 -0.38
N VAL A 166 5.87 7.62 -1.22
CA VAL A 166 6.30 6.34 -1.79
C VAL A 166 7.60 6.49 -2.61
N GLN A 167 7.72 7.54 -3.40
CA GLN A 167 8.95 7.84 -4.17
C GLN A 167 10.13 8.14 -3.25
N GLY A 168 9.91 8.85 -2.16
CA GLY A 168 10.93 9.18 -1.14
C GLY A 168 11.49 7.98 -0.39
N SER A 169 10.81 6.83 -0.44
CA SER A 169 11.24 5.58 0.20
C SER A 169 12.37 4.83 -0.54
N ASN A 170 13.01 5.42 -1.54
CA ASN A 170 14.10 4.81 -2.32
C ASN A 170 13.77 3.42 -2.89
N SER A 171 12.55 3.25 -3.38
CA SER A 171 12.02 1.98 -3.91
C SER A 171 11.92 0.83 -2.88
N GLU A 172 11.85 1.14 -1.60
CA GLU A 172 11.60 0.14 -0.54
C GLU A 172 10.13 -0.29 -0.50
N ILE A 173 9.24 0.49 -1.09
CA ILE A 173 7.79 0.25 -1.11
C ILE A 173 7.36 -0.34 -2.45
N ILE A 174 6.55 -1.41 -2.37
CA ILE A 174 5.76 -1.96 -3.46
C ILE A 174 4.30 -1.62 -3.17
N LEU A 175 3.68 -0.84 -4.04
CA LEU A 175 2.32 -0.39 -3.86
C LEU A 175 1.35 -1.40 -4.49
N PHE A 176 0.43 -1.97 -3.72
CA PHE A 176 -0.69 -2.74 -4.25
C PHE A 176 -1.89 -1.81 -4.48
N ILE A 177 -2.41 -1.83 -5.70
CA ILE A 177 -3.55 -1.02 -6.12
C ILE A 177 -4.64 -1.97 -6.61
N ASP A 178 -5.64 -2.18 -5.77
CA ASP A 178 -6.83 -2.91 -6.19
C ASP A 178 -7.70 -2.03 -7.10
N GLU A 179 -8.42 -2.65 -8.00
CA GLU A 179 -9.23 -1.94 -9.01
C GLU A 179 -8.45 -0.80 -9.71
N LEU A 180 -7.23 -1.13 -10.19
CA LEU A 180 -6.31 -0.17 -10.84
C LEU A 180 -7.00 0.71 -11.88
N HIS A 181 -8.01 0.19 -12.57
CA HIS A 181 -8.78 0.90 -13.59
C HIS A 181 -9.52 2.14 -13.04
N THR A 182 -9.89 2.14 -11.77
CA THR A 182 -10.57 3.29 -11.14
C THR A 182 -9.67 4.52 -11.07
N LEU A 183 -8.37 4.33 -10.86
CA LEU A 183 -7.39 5.40 -10.86
C LEU A 183 -6.99 5.86 -12.28
N ILE A 184 -6.94 4.93 -13.23
CA ILE A 184 -6.45 5.23 -14.59
C ILE A 184 -7.58 5.70 -15.50
N GLY A 185 -8.80 5.17 -15.31
CA GLY A 185 -9.96 5.40 -16.16
C GLY A 185 -10.80 6.62 -15.81
N ALA A 186 -10.61 7.18 -14.65
CA ALA A 186 -11.44 8.23 -14.11
C ALA A 186 -11.43 9.57 -14.89
N GLY A 187 -10.46 9.79 -15.79
CA GLY A 187 -10.32 11.04 -16.54
C GLY A 187 -11.24 11.21 -17.76
N LYS A 188 -12.12 10.26 -18.08
CA LYS A 188 -12.93 10.30 -19.33
C LYS A 188 -14.41 10.64 -19.13
N THR A 189 -14.90 10.74 -17.92
CA THR A 189 -16.26 11.19 -17.63
C THR A 189 -16.22 12.55 -16.93
N ASP A 190 -17.10 13.47 -17.35
CA ASP A 190 -17.25 14.79 -16.74
C ASP A 190 -17.43 14.64 -15.21
N GLY A 191 -16.47 15.14 -14.45
CA GLY A 191 -16.48 15.07 -12.98
C GLY A 191 -15.68 13.92 -12.34
N ALA A 192 -15.09 13.00 -13.10
CA ALA A 192 -14.28 11.91 -12.55
C ALA A 192 -12.84 12.36 -12.25
N MET A 193 -12.27 11.82 -11.18
CA MET A 193 -10.94 12.16 -10.66
C MET A 193 -9.84 11.69 -11.62
N ASP A 194 -8.98 12.60 -12.08
CA ASP A 194 -7.89 12.28 -12.99
C ASP A 194 -6.60 11.85 -12.26
N ALA A 195 -6.74 10.78 -11.46
CA ALA A 195 -5.61 10.19 -10.75
C ALA A 195 -4.57 9.58 -11.71
N GLY A 196 -4.99 9.20 -12.91
CA GLY A 196 -4.11 8.64 -13.92
C GLY A 196 -2.98 9.58 -14.31
N ASN A 197 -3.25 10.88 -14.43
CA ASN A 197 -2.23 11.86 -14.76
C ASN A 197 -1.17 12.06 -13.66
N LEU A 198 -1.49 11.73 -12.42
CA LEU A 198 -0.52 11.76 -11.30
C LEU A 198 0.34 10.50 -11.26
N LEU A 199 -0.25 9.32 -11.50
CA LEU A 199 0.46 8.04 -11.46
C LEU A 199 1.31 7.79 -12.71
N LYS A 200 0.83 8.15 -13.90
CA LYS A 200 1.50 7.90 -15.18
C LYS A 200 2.94 8.41 -15.22
N PRO A 201 3.28 9.64 -14.81
CA PRO A 201 4.66 10.11 -14.81
C PRO A 201 5.57 9.31 -13.87
N ALA A 202 5.10 8.98 -12.66
CA ALA A 202 5.85 8.22 -11.68
C ALA A 202 6.14 6.79 -12.17
N LEU A 203 5.14 6.12 -12.76
CA LEU A 203 5.27 4.82 -13.40
C LEU A 203 6.20 4.90 -14.62
N ALA A 204 6.05 5.92 -15.47
CA ALA A 204 6.84 6.10 -16.68
C ALA A 204 8.33 6.29 -16.38
N ARG A 205 8.68 6.98 -15.30
CA ARG A 205 10.07 7.18 -14.86
C ARG A 205 10.63 5.99 -14.06
N GLY A 206 9.80 5.00 -13.70
CA GLY A 206 10.20 3.87 -12.87
C GLY A 206 10.43 4.22 -11.40
N GLU A 207 9.90 5.35 -10.95
CA GLU A 207 10.00 5.86 -9.59
C GLU A 207 8.98 5.21 -8.64
N LEU A 208 7.99 4.52 -9.22
CA LEU A 208 6.96 3.79 -8.51
C LEU A 208 6.98 2.33 -8.93
N ARG A 209 7.04 1.43 -7.95
CA ARG A 209 6.80 -0.01 -8.14
C ARG A 209 5.41 -0.34 -7.65
N CYS A 210 4.60 -0.94 -8.50
CA CYS A 210 3.25 -1.32 -8.11
C CYS A 210 2.83 -2.68 -8.64
N ILE A 211 1.87 -3.26 -7.95
CA ILE A 211 1.08 -4.42 -8.36
C ILE A 211 -0.34 -3.90 -8.56
N GLY A 212 -0.84 -3.94 -9.77
CA GLY A 212 -2.24 -3.61 -10.06
C GLY A 212 -3.11 -4.85 -10.04
N ALA A 213 -4.40 -4.69 -9.70
CA ALA A 213 -5.41 -5.72 -9.87
C ALA A 213 -6.60 -5.15 -10.65
N THR A 214 -7.13 -5.91 -11.61
CA THR A 214 -8.25 -5.50 -12.46
C THR A 214 -8.87 -6.69 -13.17
N THR A 215 -9.97 -6.50 -13.88
CA THR A 215 -10.53 -7.49 -14.82
C THR A 215 -9.88 -7.39 -16.18
N LEU A 216 -10.07 -8.41 -17.04
CA LEU A 216 -9.53 -8.41 -18.40
C LEU A 216 -10.12 -7.29 -19.26
N ASP A 217 -11.41 -7.04 -19.14
CA ASP A 217 -12.11 -6.03 -19.93
C ASP A 217 -11.66 -4.63 -19.56
N GLU A 218 -11.47 -4.37 -18.27
CA GLU A 218 -10.98 -3.08 -17.76
C GLU A 218 -9.51 -2.86 -18.11
N TYR A 219 -8.69 -3.91 -18.06
CA TYR A 219 -7.31 -3.86 -18.53
C TYR A 219 -7.23 -3.42 -19.99
N LYS A 220 -7.98 -4.08 -20.88
CA LYS A 220 -8.03 -3.74 -22.31
C LYS A 220 -8.55 -2.33 -22.56
N LYS A 221 -9.51 -1.89 -21.76
CA LYS A 221 -10.14 -0.58 -21.92
C LYS A 221 -9.27 0.58 -21.47
N TYR A 222 -8.53 0.42 -20.37
CA TYR A 222 -7.87 1.53 -19.68
C TYR A 222 -6.34 1.45 -19.67
N VAL A 223 -5.75 0.27 -19.63
CA VAL A 223 -4.29 0.08 -19.53
C VAL A 223 -3.66 -0.18 -20.87
N GLU A 224 -4.18 -1.15 -21.63
CA GLU A 224 -3.62 -1.58 -22.91
C GLU A 224 -3.66 -0.48 -23.98
N LYS A 225 -4.68 0.38 -23.92
CA LYS A 225 -4.82 1.52 -24.88
C LYS A 225 -3.90 2.69 -24.57
N ASP A 226 -3.23 2.69 -23.44
CA ASP A 226 -2.28 3.74 -23.06
C ASP A 226 -0.84 3.24 -23.24
N PRO A 227 -0.11 3.73 -24.28
CA PRO A 227 1.24 3.22 -24.55
C PRO A 227 2.24 3.45 -23.42
N ALA A 228 2.02 4.46 -22.56
CA ALA A 228 2.90 4.75 -21.44
C ALA A 228 2.73 3.70 -20.32
N LEU A 229 1.51 3.25 -20.09
CA LEU A 229 1.19 2.20 -19.10
C LEU A 229 1.53 0.82 -19.64
N GLU A 230 1.17 0.53 -20.89
CA GLU A 230 1.41 -0.79 -21.52
C GLU A 230 2.89 -1.18 -21.46
N ARG A 231 3.79 -0.22 -21.64
CA ARG A 231 5.25 -0.44 -21.56
C ARG A 231 5.77 -0.70 -20.14
N ARG A 232 4.97 -0.47 -19.12
CA ARG A 232 5.36 -0.57 -17.71
C ARG A 232 4.72 -1.74 -16.99
N PHE A 233 3.55 -2.16 -17.46
CA PHE A 233 2.80 -3.24 -16.87
C PHE A 233 3.02 -4.58 -17.58
N GLN A 234 3.05 -5.66 -16.80
CA GLN A 234 3.08 -7.04 -17.28
C GLN A 234 1.87 -7.78 -16.73
N GLN A 235 1.10 -8.37 -17.60
CA GLN A 235 -0.06 -9.17 -17.24
C GLN A 235 0.36 -10.45 -16.49
N VAL A 236 -0.38 -10.75 -15.43
CA VAL A 236 -0.35 -11.99 -14.67
C VAL A 236 -1.79 -12.45 -14.52
N TYR A 237 -2.14 -13.53 -15.20
CA TYR A 237 -3.50 -14.06 -15.15
C TYR A 237 -3.73 -14.82 -13.85
N VAL A 238 -4.90 -14.59 -13.24
CA VAL A 238 -5.35 -15.20 -12.00
C VAL A 238 -6.69 -15.87 -12.30
N GLY A 239 -6.66 -17.18 -12.47
CA GLY A 239 -7.85 -17.99 -12.73
C GLY A 239 -8.59 -18.35 -11.44
N GLU A 240 -9.80 -18.89 -11.62
CA GLU A 240 -10.49 -19.56 -10.54
C GLU A 240 -9.68 -20.77 -10.05
N PRO A 241 -9.63 -21.04 -8.74
CA PRO A 241 -9.00 -22.26 -8.24
C PRO A 241 -9.74 -23.49 -8.69
N SER A 242 -9.03 -24.60 -8.90
CA SER A 242 -9.65 -25.90 -9.14
C SER A 242 -10.46 -26.34 -7.91
N VAL A 243 -11.30 -27.37 -8.09
CA VAL A 243 -12.03 -27.96 -6.94
C VAL A 243 -11.05 -28.45 -5.88
N GLU A 244 -9.96 -29.10 -6.27
CA GLU A 244 -8.92 -29.62 -5.39
C GLU A 244 -8.20 -28.49 -4.63
N ASP A 245 -7.86 -27.39 -5.34
CA ASP A 245 -7.28 -26.21 -4.72
C ASP A 245 -8.27 -25.55 -3.76
N THR A 246 -9.55 -25.48 -4.12
CA THR A 246 -10.60 -24.91 -3.28
C THR A 246 -10.74 -25.67 -1.97
N VAL A 247 -10.77 -27.01 -2.04
CA VAL A 247 -10.78 -27.86 -0.83
C VAL A 247 -9.54 -27.59 0.04
N SER A 248 -8.38 -27.48 -0.60
CA SER A 248 -7.12 -27.20 0.10
C SER A 248 -7.15 -25.82 0.79
N ILE A 249 -7.68 -24.80 0.11
CA ILE A 249 -7.88 -23.44 0.64
C ILE A 249 -8.82 -23.49 1.85
N LEU A 250 -9.97 -24.15 1.73
CA LEU A 250 -10.94 -24.29 2.82
C LEU A 250 -10.34 -25.01 4.05
N ARG A 251 -9.56 -26.07 3.82
CA ARG A 251 -8.85 -26.77 4.90
C ARG A 251 -7.83 -25.87 5.58
N GLY A 252 -7.10 -25.07 4.84
CA GLY A 252 -6.11 -24.14 5.42
C GLY A 252 -6.73 -22.99 6.19
N LEU A 253 -7.95 -22.57 5.85
CA LEU A 253 -8.69 -21.55 6.57
C LEU A 253 -9.49 -22.08 7.76
N LYS A 254 -9.79 -23.38 7.79
CA LYS A 254 -10.66 -24.05 8.75
C LYS A 254 -10.34 -23.65 10.20
N GLU A 255 -9.10 -23.80 10.64
CA GLU A 255 -8.70 -23.53 12.03
C GLU A 255 -9.00 -22.08 12.45
N LYS A 256 -8.75 -21.12 11.59
CA LYS A 256 -9.05 -19.70 11.87
C LYS A 256 -10.54 -19.46 12.04
N TYR A 257 -11.36 -20.07 11.17
CA TYR A 257 -12.82 -19.98 11.27
C TYR A 257 -13.36 -20.67 12.52
N GLU A 258 -12.83 -21.85 12.86
CA GLU A 258 -13.18 -22.58 14.09
C GLU A 258 -12.90 -21.74 15.35
N ILE A 259 -11.71 -21.15 15.42
CA ILE A 259 -11.31 -20.28 16.55
C ILE A 259 -12.19 -19.04 16.61
N HIS A 260 -12.43 -18.37 15.46
CA HIS A 260 -13.20 -17.12 15.41
C HIS A 260 -14.68 -17.31 15.81
N HIS A 261 -15.29 -18.40 15.35
CA HIS A 261 -16.72 -18.67 15.58
C HIS A 261 -17.00 -19.59 16.77
N GLY A 262 -15.98 -20.18 17.37
CA GLY A 262 -16.15 -21.12 18.50
C GLY A 262 -16.88 -22.41 18.11
N VAL A 263 -16.73 -22.86 16.86
CA VAL A 263 -17.39 -24.04 16.31
C VAL A 263 -16.37 -25.03 15.76
N HIS A 264 -16.77 -26.27 15.58
CA HIS A 264 -15.94 -27.27 14.90
C HIS A 264 -16.51 -27.57 13.51
N ILE A 265 -15.68 -27.46 12.46
CA ILE A 265 -16.04 -27.72 11.07
C ILE A 265 -15.56 -29.13 10.71
N GLN A 266 -16.47 -30.01 10.33
CA GLN A 266 -16.10 -31.35 9.89
C GLN A 266 -15.45 -31.31 8.51
N ASP A 267 -14.46 -32.16 8.24
CA ASP A 267 -13.75 -32.19 6.95
C ASP A 267 -14.70 -32.55 5.79
N THR A 268 -15.73 -33.37 6.06
CA THR A 268 -16.78 -33.70 5.10
C THR A 268 -17.65 -32.52 4.64
N ALA A 269 -17.60 -31.40 5.34
CA ALA A 269 -18.27 -30.16 4.94
C ALA A 269 -17.43 -29.30 3.96
N LEU A 270 -16.17 -29.68 3.76
CA LEU A 270 -15.22 -28.94 2.91
C LEU A 270 -15.00 -29.62 1.54
N VAL A 271 -15.64 -30.78 1.29
CA VAL A 271 -15.45 -31.60 0.07
C VAL A 271 -16.70 -31.60 -0.80
#